data_70b5b6f736c65d4c8052af76a9a4f8cc
#
_entry.id   70b5b6f736c65d4c8052af76a9a4f8cc
#
_cell.length_a   1.000
_cell.length_b   1.000
_cell.length_c   1.000
_cell.angle_alpha   90.00
_cell.angle_beta   90.00
_cell.angle_gamma   90.00
#
_symmetry.space_group_name_H-M   'P 1'
#
loop_
_entity.id
_entity.type
_entity.pdbx_description
1 polymer ?
#
loop_
_entity_poly.entity_id
_entity_poly.type
_entity_poly.pdbx_seq_one_letter_code
_entity_poly.pdbx_strand_id
1 'polypeptide(L)'
;MQKNAELAAEISSTTNEQLVNGEEKMQQLMEAMERINETSDEIGSIVGTINELANQTNLLSLNASIEAARAGEAGRGFAVVAEEIGKLAGASAEASNTIAGLIANSKEAVGRGREVAGRTAEVIKSGVDNFKVSKDKLLEITESVEEQMTALNSITNGAEEISSVIETTAAASEENAAISTELIGKSHALLGSVNRFRLADSCKNE
;
A
#
# COMPACT_ATOMS: atom_id res chain seq x y z
N MET A 1 23.83 0.18 3.02
CA MET A 1 22.73 1.19 2.95
C MET A 1 22.19 1.35 1.54
N GLN A 2 23.01 1.58 0.54
CA GLN A 2 22.61 1.77 -0.87
C GLN A 2 21.70 0.64 -1.38
N LYS A 3 22.11 -0.62 -1.22
CA LYS A 3 21.31 -1.79 -1.63
C LYS A 3 19.91 -1.84 -0.99
N ASN A 4 19.76 -1.36 0.24
CA ASN A 4 18.46 -1.32 0.92
C ASN A 4 17.58 -0.18 0.37
N ALA A 5 18.16 0.95 -0.03
CA ALA A 5 17.45 2.05 -0.66
C ALA A 5 16.94 1.65 -2.06
N GLU A 6 17.78 0.98 -2.85
CA GLU A 6 17.41 0.42 -4.17
C GLU A 6 16.27 -0.60 -4.04
N LEU A 7 16.37 -1.55 -3.09
CA LEU A 7 15.32 -2.54 -2.85
C LEU A 7 14.01 -1.88 -2.39
N ALA A 8 14.08 -0.87 -1.53
CA ALA A 8 12.90 -0.12 -1.08
C ALA A 8 12.22 0.64 -2.24
N ALA A 9 13.02 1.20 -3.17
CA ALA A 9 12.51 1.86 -4.37
C ALA A 9 11.83 0.86 -5.32
N GLU A 10 12.39 -0.34 -5.51
CA GLU A 10 11.81 -1.40 -6.33
C GLU A 10 10.47 -1.89 -5.73
N ILE A 11 10.44 -2.19 -4.42
CA ILE A 11 9.22 -2.58 -3.71
C ILE A 11 8.16 -1.48 -3.82
N SER A 12 8.55 -0.22 -3.64
CA SER A 12 7.65 0.92 -3.75
C SER A 12 7.06 1.02 -5.16
N SER A 13 7.86 0.84 -6.22
CA SER A 13 7.40 0.86 -7.60
C SER A 13 6.37 -0.25 -7.87
N THR A 14 6.69 -1.49 -7.46
CA THR A 14 5.80 -2.64 -7.64
C THR A 14 4.49 -2.47 -6.88
N THR A 15 4.55 -1.95 -5.65
CA THR A 15 3.33 -1.71 -4.85
C THR A 15 2.46 -0.62 -5.46
N ASN A 16 3.06 0.45 -5.98
CA ASN A 16 2.31 1.49 -6.69
C ASN A 16 1.59 0.94 -7.93
N GLU A 17 2.25 0.09 -8.71
CA GLU A 17 1.64 -0.58 -9.87
C GLU A 17 0.45 -1.47 -9.46
N GLN A 18 0.60 -2.22 -8.36
CA GLN A 18 -0.49 -3.03 -7.82
C GLN A 18 -1.68 -2.19 -7.34
N LEU A 19 -1.44 -1.03 -6.73
CA LEU A 19 -2.50 -0.12 -6.29
C LEU A 19 -3.23 0.50 -7.48
N VAL A 20 -2.52 0.92 -8.53
CA VAL A 20 -3.13 1.46 -9.76
C VAL A 20 -3.99 0.40 -10.45
N ASN A 21 -3.51 -0.85 -10.52
CA ASN A 21 -4.32 -1.97 -11.03
C ASN A 21 -5.54 -2.23 -10.12
N GLY A 22 -5.37 -2.12 -8.80
CA GLY A 22 -6.47 -2.21 -7.84
C GLY A 22 -7.56 -1.15 -8.07
N GLU A 23 -7.18 0.10 -8.34
CA GLU A 23 -8.08 1.20 -8.68
C GLU A 23 -8.90 0.87 -9.95
N GLU A 24 -8.23 0.38 -11.00
CA GLU A 24 -8.90 -0.04 -12.25
C GLU A 24 -9.91 -1.18 -11.98
N LYS A 25 -9.53 -2.17 -11.16
CA LYS A 25 -10.44 -3.28 -10.81
C LYS A 25 -11.65 -2.82 -9.99
N MET A 26 -11.47 -1.84 -9.11
CA MET A 26 -12.59 -1.25 -8.37
C MET A 26 -13.54 -0.49 -9.30
N GLN A 27 -13.01 0.21 -10.30
CA GLN A 27 -13.82 0.87 -11.32
C GLN A 27 -14.65 -0.14 -12.12
N GLN A 28 -14.04 -1.23 -12.58
CA GLN A 28 -14.73 -2.33 -13.28
C GLN A 28 -15.81 -2.97 -12.41
N LEU A 29 -15.57 -3.11 -11.11
CA LEU A 29 -16.54 -3.62 -10.16
C LEU A 29 -17.75 -2.69 -10.03
N MET A 30 -17.53 -1.38 -9.91
CA MET A 30 -18.61 -0.39 -9.83
C MET A 30 -19.46 -0.38 -11.10
N GLU A 31 -18.86 -0.49 -12.28
CA GLU A 31 -19.57 -0.59 -13.56
C GLU A 31 -20.40 -1.89 -13.64
N ALA A 32 -19.85 -3.01 -13.15
CA ALA A 32 -20.59 -4.27 -13.09
C ALA A 32 -21.80 -4.18 -12.14
N MET A 33 -21.65 -3.53 -10.98
CA MET A 33 -22.74 -3.28 -10.02
C MET A 33 -23.83 -2.39 -10.62
N GLU A 34 -23.47 -1.36 -11.38
CA GLU A 34 -24.44 -0.50 -12.08
C GLU A 34 -25.26 -1.31 -13.10
N ARG A 35 -24.57 -2.13 -13.92
CA ARG A 35 -25.27 -3.01 -14.89
C ARG A 35 -26.20 -4.01 -14.21
N ILE A 36 -25.83 -4.57 -13.05
CA ILE A 36 -26.71 -5.46 -12.28
C ILE A 36 -27.94 -4.68 -11.79
N ASN A 37 -27.76 -3.43 -11.36
CA ASN A 37 -28.86 -2.57 -10.93
C ASN A 37 -29.83 -2.28 -12.08
N GLU A 38 -29.31 -1.87 -13.25
CA GLU A 38 -30.11 -1.63 -14.47
C GLU A 38 -30.89 -2.88 -14.90
N THR A 39 -30.21 -4.05 -14.95
CA THR A 39 -30.85 -5.31 -15.28
C THR A 39 -31.93 -5.70 -14.26
N SER A 40 -31.73 -5.42 -12.99
CA SER A 40 -32.70 -5.64 -11.93
C SER A 40 -33.97 -4.78 -12.12
N ASP A 41 -33.78 -3.53 -12.57
CA ASP A 41 -34.89 -2.62 -12.89
C ASP A 41 -35.71 -3.16 -14.09
N GLU A 42 -35.02 -3.63 -15.13
CA GLU A 42 -35.68 -4.23 -16.30
C GLU A 42 -36.50 -5.47 -15.90
N ILE A 43 -35.89 -6.39 -15.10
CA ILE A 43 -36.61 -7.59 -14.62
C ILE A 43 -37.80 -7.17 -13.74
N GLY A 44 -37.64 -6.16 -12.89
CA GLY A 44 -38.72 -5.61 -12.07
C GLY A 44 -39.91 -5.15 -12.92
N SER A 45 -39.65 -4.45 -14.02
CA SER A 45 -40.68 -4.01 -14.96
C SER A 45 -41.40 -5.18 -15.65
N ILE A 46 -40.64 -6.19 -16.07
CA ILE A 46 -41.22 -7.41 -16.67
C ILE A 46 -42.12 -8.15 -15.67
N VAL A 47 -41.66 -8.30 -14.43
CA VAL A 47 -42.42 -8.95 -13.35
C VAL A 47 -43.71 -8.18 -13.04
N GLY A 48 -43.66 -6.84 -13.06
CA GLY A 48 -44.83 -5.97 -12.95
C GLY A 48 -45.85 -6.26 -14.04
N THR A 49 -45.41 -6.36 -15.31
CA THR A 49 -46.25 -6.70 -16.46
C THR A 49 -46.87 -8.10 -16.33
N ILE A 50 -46.08 -9.09 -15.87
CA ILE A 50 -46.60 -10.46 -15.63
C ILE A 50 -47.71 -10.46 -14.56
N ASN A 51 -47.52 -9.68 -13.50
CA ASN A 51 -48.51 -9.53 -12.43
C ASN A 51 -49.80 -8.90 -12.94
N GLU A 52 -49.71 -7.86 -13.79
CA GLU A 52 -50.89 -7.25 -14.45
C GLU A 52 -51.60 -8.24 -15.34
N LEU A 53 -50.88 -9.00 -16.18
CA LEU A 53 -51.46 -10.04 -17.05
C LEU A 53 -52.14 -11.14 -16.23
N ALA A 54 -51.55 -11.56 -15.12
CA ALA A 54 -52.14 -12.54 -14.21
C ALA A 54 -53.45 -12.00 -13.62
N ASN A 55 -53.49 -10.75 -13.17
CA ASN A 55 -54.71 -10.13 -12.65
C ASN A 55 -55.80 -10.00 -13.73
N GLN A 56 -55.44 -9.58 -14.95
CA GLN A 56 -56.37 -9.54 -16.07
C GLN A 56 -56.93 -10.94 -16.43
N THR A 57 -56.04 -11.95 -16.42
CA THR A 57 -56.42 -13.34 -16.67
C THR A 57 -57.38 -13.85 -15.60
N ASN A 58 -57.16 -13.50 -14.35
CA ASN A 58 -58.05 -13.84 -13.27
C ASN A 58 -59.44 -13.19 -13.42
N LEU A 59 -59.50 -11.92 -13.83
CA LEU A 59 -60.76 -11.23 -14.12
C LEU A 59 -61.48 -11.84 -15.32
N LEU A 60 -60.76 -12.26 -16.38
CA LEU A 60 -61.31 -12.96 -17.53
C LEU A 60 -61.87 -14.31 -17.15
N SER A 61 -61.19 -15.08 -16.30
CA SER A 61 -61.63 -16.37 -15.79
C SER A 61 -62.91 -16.23 -14.95
N LEU A 62 -63.00 -15.19 -14.12
CA LEU A 62 -64.19 -14.88 -13.34
C LEU A 62 -65.41 -14.58 -14.25
N ASN A 63 -65.21 -13.73 -15.27
CA ASN A 63 -66.23 -13.42 -16.23
C ASN A 63 -66.66 -14.68 -17.01
N ALA A 64 -65.76 -15.55 -17.41
CA ALA A 64 -66.04 -16.82 -18.05
C ALA A 64 -66.78 -17.77 -17.11
N SER A 65 -66.49 -17.84 -15.87
CA SER A 65 -67.20 -18.63 -14.87
C SER A 65 -68.61 -18.13 -14.65
N ILE A 66 -68.85 -16.82 -14.65
CA ILE A 66 -70.21 -16.23 -14.59
C ILE A 66 -71.02 -16.59 -15.79
N GLU A 67 -70.46 -16.48 -17.00
CA GLU A 67 -71.21 -16.79 -18.22
C GLU A 67 -71.49 -18.33 -18.39
N ALA A 68 -70.51 -19.14 -17.93
CA ALA A 68 -70.72 -20.61 -17.87
C ALA A 68 -71.87 -21.01 -16.91
N ALA A 69 -71.94 -20.34 -15.75
CA ALA A 69 -73.03 -20.52 -14.81
C ALA A 69 -74.43 -20.10 -15.43
N ARG A 70 -74.40 -19.05 -16.23
CA ARG A 70 -75.57 -18.50 -16.92
C ARG A 70 -76.07 -19.46 -17.99
N ALA A 71 -75.20 -20.26 -18.63
CA ALA A 71 -75.55 -21.30 -19.61
C ALA A 71 -76.08 -22.59 -18.97
N GLY A 72 -76.12 -22.72 -17.66
CA GLY A 72 -76.69 -23.88 -16.95
C GLY A 72 -75.93 -25.18 -17.23
N GLU A 73 -76.67 -26.27 -17.47
CA GLU A 73 -76.08 -27.60 -17.73
C GLU A 73 -75.17 -27.64 -18.97
N ALA A 74 -75.38 -26.82 -19.97
CA ALA A 74 -74.55 -26.74 -21.17
C ALA A 74 -73.22 -26.07 -20.88
N GLY A 75 -73.06 -25.25 -19.80
CA GLY A 75 -71.89 -24.54 -19.43
C GLY A 75 -70.95 -25.23 -18.39
N ARG A 76 -71.39 -26.41 -17.84
CA ARG A 76 -70.62 -27.05 -16.72
C ARG A 76 -69.17 -27.34 -17.04
N GLY A 77 -68.86 -27.81 -18.27
CA GLY A 77 -67.46 -28.06 -18.67
C GLY A 77 -66.64 -26.78 -18.76
N PHE A 78 -67.21 -25.67 -19.21
CA PHE A 78 -66.55 -24.37 -19.30
C PHE A 78 -66.37 -23.77 -17.94
N ALA A 79 -67.24 -23.95 -16.97
CA ALA A 79 -67.10 -23.46 -15.59
C ALA A 79 -65.88 -24.08 -14.92
N VAL A 80 -65.62 -25.38 -15.08
CA VAL A 80 -64.45 -26.07 -14.53
C VAL A 80 -63.13 -25.51 -15.13
N VAL A 81 -63.12 -25.30 -16.45
CA VAL A 81 -61.93 -24.72 -17.11
C VAL A 81 -61.70 -23.29 -16.67
N ALA A 82 -62.73 -22.47 -16.53
CA ALA A 82 -62.62 -21.10 -16.06
C ALA A 82 -62.11 -21.04 -14.62
N GLU A 83 -62.61 -21.89 -13.72
CA GLU A 83 -62.09 -21.97 -12.36
C GLU A 83 -60.60 -22.35 -12.30
N GLU A 84 -60.17 -23.31 -13.14
CA GLU A 84 -58.76 -23.73 -13.19
C GLU A 84 -57.87 -22.61 -13.72
N ILE A 85 -58.32 -21.84 -14.74
CA ILE A 85 -57.63 -20.66 -15.24
C ILE A 85 -57.50 -19.61 -14.14
N GLY A 86 -58.54 -19.39 -13.35
CA GLY A 86 -58.49 -18.47 -12.20
C GLY A 86 -57.47 -18.88 -11.16
N LYS A 87 -57.38 -20.17 -10.83
CA LYS A 87 -56.36 -20.70 -9.92
C LYS A 87 -54.94 -20.49 -10.44
N LEU A 88 -54.71 -20.79 -11.74
CA LEU A 88 -53.41 -20.58 -12.38
C LEU A 88 -53.02 -19.10 -12.41
N ALA A 89 -53.97 -18.22 -12.71
CA ALA A 89 -53.76 -16.77 -12.69
C ALA A 89 -53.39 -16.28 -11.28
N GLY A 90 -54.10 -16.74 -10.24
CA GLY A 90 -53.78 -16.43 -8.85
C GLY A 90 -52.37 -16.89 -8.43
N ALA A 91 -52.01 -18.15 -8.78
CA ALA A 91 -50.67 -18.67 -8.52
C ALA A 91 -49.57 -17.87 -9.28
N SER A 92 -49.87 -17.44 -10.52
CA SER A 92 -48.95 -16.61 -11.30
C SER A 92 -48.73 -15.22 -10.68
N ALA A 93 -49.78 -14.59 -10.17
CA ALA A 93 -49.69 -13.30 -9.45
C ALA A 93 -48.86 -13.43 -8.15
N GLU A 94 -49.10 -14.51 -7.39
CA GLU A 94 -48.31 -14.77 -6.16
C GLU A 94 -46.84 -15.01 -6.46
N ALA A 95 -46.51 -15.79 -7.49
CA ALA A 95 -45.15 -16.01 -7.92
C ALA A 95 -44.47 -14.70 -8.38
N SER A 96 -45.19 -13.86 -9.13
CA SER A 96 -44.70 -12.53 -9.55
C SER A 96 -44.41 -11.63 -8.35
N ASN A 97 -45.26 -11.59 -7.35
CA ASN A 97 -45.04 -10.82 -6.13
C ASN A 97 -43.80 -11.33 -5.34
N THR A 98 -43.59 -12.65 -5.31
CA THR A 98 -42.42 -13.25 -4.69
C THR A 98 -41.14 -12.84 -5.42
N ILE A 99 -41.13 -12.89 -6.77
CA ILE A 99 -40.01 -12.47 -7.59
C ILE A 99 -39.73 -10.96 -7.39
N ALA A 100 -40.76 -10.13 -7.35
CA ALA A 100 -40.61 -8.70 -7.09
C ALA A 100 -39.91 -8.43 -5.74
N GLY A 101 -40.25 -9.20 -4.70
CA GLY A 101 -39.54 -9.13 -3.41
C GLY A 101 -38.09 -9.54 -3.51
N LEU A 102 -37.74 -10.59 -4.27
CA LEU A 102 -36.35 -11.00 -4.47
C LEU A 102 -35.55 -9.96 -5.24
N ILE A 103 -36.16 -9.32 -6.25
CA ILE A 103 -35.50 -8.22 -6.99
C ILE A 103 -35.23 -7.03 -6.08
N ALA A 104 -36.18 -6.64 -5.23
CA ALA A 104 -35.97 -5.54 -4.27
C ALA A 104 -34.79 -5.82 -3.31
N ASN A 105 -34.72 -7.04 -2.77
CA ASN A 105 -33.61 -7.48 -1.92
C ASN A 105 -32.26 -7.49 -2.67
N SER A 106 -32.28 -7.94 -3.95
CA SER A 106 -31.09 -7.91 -4.81
C SER A 106 -30.57 -6.49 -5.03
N LYS A 107 -31.46 -5.55 -5.36
CA LYS A 107 -31.12 -4.13 -5.52
C LYS A 107 -30.53 -3.53 -4.25
N GLU A 108 -31.09 -3.83 -3.10
CA GLU A 108 -30.52 -3.37 -1.82
C GLU A 108 -29.11 -3.94 -1.59
N ALA A 109 -28.90 -5.22 -1.88
CA ALA A 109 -27.58 -5.84 -1.77
C ALA A 109 -26.55 -5.23 -2.72
N VAL A 110 -26.95 -4.96 -3.97
CA VAL A 110 -26.13 -4.26 -4.98
C VAL A 110 -25.81 -2.84 -4.53
N GLY A 111 -26.77 -2.10 -3.98
CA GLY A 111 -26.56 -0.77 -3.43
C GLY A 111 -25.52 -0.74 -2.31
N ARG A 112 -25.61 -1.67 -1.36
CA ARG A 112 -24.60 -1.84 -0.30
C ARG A 112 -23.24 -2.24 -0.88
N GLY A 113 -23.21 -3.14 -1.85
CA GLY A 113 -21.98 -3.54 -2.54
C GLY A 113 -21.28 -2.36 -3.22
N ARG A 114 -22.04 -1.50 -3.89
CA ARG A 114 -21.55 -0.28 -4.55
C ARG A 114 -20.96 0.72 -3.53
N GLU A 115 -21.62 0.92 -2.39
CA GLU A 115 -21.11 1.79 -1.33
C GLU A 115 -19.77 1.28 -0.78
N VAL A 116 -19.65 -0.03 -0.50
CA VAL A 116 -18.40 -0.63 -0.04
C VAL A 116 -17.31 -0.51 -1.09
N ALA A 117 -17.62 -0.80 -2.36
CA ALA A 117 -16.69 -0.66 -3.48
C ALA A 117 -16.19 0.78 -3.63
N GLY A 118 -17.08 1.77 -3.53
CA GLY A 118 -16.73 3.19 -3.58
C GLY A 118 -15.76 3.59 -2.46
N ARG A 119 -16.05 3.22 -1.22
CA ARG A 119 -15.13 3.48 -0.09
C ARG A 119 -13.79 2.77 -0.26
N THR A 120 -13.78 1.57 -0.81
CA THR A 120 -12.53 0.84 -1.09
C THR A 120 -11.71 1.55 -2.16
N ALA A 121 -12.34 2.06 -3.22
CA ALA A 121 -11.69 2.85 -4.26
C ALA A 121 -11.03 4.13 -3.69
N GLU A 122 -11.70 4.83 -2.76
CA GLU A 122 -11.12 5.99 -2.08
C GLU A 122 -9.88 5.63 -1.24
N VAL A 123 -9.93 4.50 -0.52
CA VAL A 123 -8.77 4.02 0.26
C VAL A 123 -7.60 3.67 -0.65
N ILE A 124 -7.85 2.99 -1.78
CA ILE A 124 -6.82 2.66 -2.77
C ILE A 124 -6.22 3.95 -3.35
N LYS A 125 -7.03 4.91 -3.74
CA LYS A 125 -6.58 6.21 -4.26
C LYS A 125 -5.69 6.95 -3.26
N SER A 126 -6.11 7.00 -1.99
CA SER A 126 -5.27 7.55 -0.92
C SER A 126 -3.95 6.78 -0.76
N GLY A 127 -3.97 5.44 -0.94
CA GLY A 127 -2.78 4.61 -0.99
C GLY A 127 -1.82 5.02 -2.10
N VAL A 128 -2.33 5.21 -3.33
CA VAL A 128 -1.53 5.68 -4.48
C VAL A 128 -0.86 7.03 -4.18
N ASP A 129 -1.58 7.98 -3.61
CA ASP A 129 -1.04 9.30 -3.28
C ASP A 129 0.04 9.21 -2.18
N ASN A 130 -0.16 8.40 -1.15
CA ASN A 130 0.84 8.15 -0.11
C ASN A 130 2.11 7.49 -0.68
N PHE A 131 1.97 6.57 -1.66
CA PHE A 131 3.11 5.95 -2.32
C PHE A 131 3.92 6.93 -3.17
N LYS A 132 3.29 7.94 -3.80
CA LYS A 132 4.01 9.03 -4.50
C LYS A 132 4.90 9.78 -3.51
N VAL A 133 4.36 10.18 -2.36
CA VAL A 133 5.14 10.85 -1.30
C VAL A 133 6.27 9.96 -0.78
N SER A 134 6.01 8.65 -0.60
CA SER A 134 7.04 7.70 -0.17
C SER A 134 8.17 7.57 -1.18
N LYS A 135 7.86 7.55 -2.47
CA LYS A 135 8.85 7.53 -3.55
C LYS A 135 9.76 8.75 -3.52
N ASP A 136 9.17 9.94 -3.35
CA ASP A 136 9.95 11.18 -3.25
C ASP A 136 10.90 11.16 -2.05
N LYS A 137 10.43 10.65 -0.90
CA LYS A 137 11.28 10.48 0.28
C LYS A 137 12.37 9.42 0.12
N LEU A 138 12.13 8.37 -0.65
CA LEU A 138 13.17 7.39 -0.99
C LEU A 138 14.26 7.98 -1.88
N LEU A 139 13.92 8.89 -2.80
CA LEU A 139 14.90 9.62 -3.61
C LEU A 139 15.79 10.52 -2.73
N GLU A 140 15.20 11.30 -1.81
CA GLU A 140 15.95 12.10 -0.84
C GLU A 140 16.89 11.23 0.03
N ILE A 141 16.43 10.05 0.48
CA ILE A 141 17.26 9.11 1.25
C ILE A 141 18.43 8.60 0.40
N THR A 142 18.20 8.29 -0.88
CA THR A 142 19.25 7.81 -1.79
C THR A 142 20.34 8.87 -1.96
N GLU A 143 19.95 10.12 -2.18
CA GLU A 143 20.88 11.27 -2.27
C GLU A 143 21.68 11.44 -0.98
N SER A 144 21.02 11.41 0.18
CA SER A 144 21.69 11.49 1.48
C SER A 144 22.69 10.34 1.72
N VAL A 145 22.37 9.12 1.22
CA VAL A 145 23.30 7.98 1.31
C VAL A 145 24.53 8.20 0.43
N GLU A 146 24.40 8.79 -0.76
CA GLU A 146 25.54 9.13 -1.63
C GLU A 146 26.44 10.20 -0.99
N GLU A 147 25.84 11.23 -0.39
CA GLU A 147 26.60 12.24 0.38
C GLU A 147 27.35 11.62 1.56
N GLN A 148 26.72 10.73 2.33
CA GLN A 148 27.36 10.01 3.42
C GLN A 148 28.51 9.13 2.95
N MET A 149 28.37 8.45 1.80
CA MET A 149 29.47 7.66 1.21
C MET A 149 30.68 8.55 0.86
N THR A 150 30.43 9.72 0.31
CA THR A 150 31.49 10.69 0.00
C THR A 150 32.20 11.19 1.27
N ALA A 151 31.42 11.50 2.32
CA ALA A 151 31.97 11.89 3.62
C ALA A 151 32.77 10.76 4.27
N LEU A 152 32.30 9.52 4.22
CA LEU A 152 33.01 8.34 4.75
C LEU A 152 34.35 8.12 4.02
N ASN A 153 34.38 8.27 2.70
CA ASN A 153 35.64 8.19 1.94
C ASN A 153 36.64 9.27 2.39
N SER A 154 36.15 10.49 2.61
CA SER A 154 37.02 11.59 3.13
C SER A 154 37.54 11.29 4.52
N ILE A 155 36.74 10.73 5.42
CA ILE A 155 37.13 10.30 6.75
C ILE A 155 38.20 9.19 6.68
N THR A 156 37.98 8.20 5.78
CA THR A 156 38.95 7.11 5.61
C THR A 156 40.30 7.62 5.13
N ASN A 157 40.33 8.52 4.14
CA ASN A 157 41.57 9.14 3.65
C ASN A 157 42.24 9.97 4.77
N GLY A 158 41.48 10.73 5.55
CA GLY A 158 42.01 11.46 6.68
C GLY A 158 42.60 10.57 7.79
N ALA A 159 41.98 9.40 8.03
CA ALA A 159 42.51 8.43 8.98
C ALA A 159 43.84 7.80 8.51
N GLU A 160 44.00 7.54 7.21
CA GLU A 160 45.24 7.07 6.60
C GLU A 160 46.36 8.14 6.74
N GLU A 161 46.02 9.41 6.51
CA GLU A 161 46.97 10.53 6.69
C GLU A 161 47.42 10.66 8.17
N ILE A 162 46.47 10.58 9.11
CA ILE A 162 46.78 10.60 10.56
C ILE A 162 47.70 9.42 10.92
N SER A 163 47.46 8.23 10.40
CA SER A 163 48.30 7.05 10.62
C SER A 163 49.74 7.30 10.16
N SER A 164 49.94 7.89 8.98
CA SER A 164 51.26 8.28 8.47
C SER A 164 51.95 9.33 9.33
N VAL A 165 51.20 10.33 9.83
CA VAL A 165 51.76 11.34 10.77
C VAL A 165 52.16 10.69 12.09
N ILE A 166 51.40 9.73 12.61
CA ILE A 166 51.75 8.99 13.82
C ILE A 166 53.05 8.22 13.63
N GLU A 167 53.24 7.49 12.53
CA GLU A 167 54.50 6.78 12.21
C GLU A 167 55.70 7.74 12.14
N THR A 168 55.54 8.86 11.44
CA THR A 168 56.56 9.88 11.33
C THR A 168 56.93 10.48 12.71
N THR A 169 55.91 10.76 13.52
CA THR A 169 56.08 11.29 14.88
C THR A 169 56.78 10.29 15.81
N ALA A 170 56.45 9.01 15.69
CA ALA A 170 57.10 7.93 16.44
C ALA A 170 58.60 7.84 16.05
N ALA A 171 58.92 7.83 14.75
CA ALA A 171 60.30 7.82 14.28
C ALA A 171 61.12 9.05 14.77
N ALA A 172 60.55 10.25 14.69
CA ALA A 172 61.17 11.48 15.21
C ALA A 172 61.35 11.42 16.73
N SER A 173 60.44 10.78 17.47
CA SER A 173 60.57 10.61 18.93
C SER A 173 61.69 9.64 19.29
N GLU A 174 61.86 8.56 18.53
CA GLU A 174 62.99 7.63 18.70
C GLU A 174 64.33 8.31 18.41
N GLU A 175 64.42 9.10 17.35
CA GLU A 175 65.58 9.89 16.99
C GLU A 175 65.93 10.91 18.10
N ASN A 176 64.94 11.63 18.62
CA ASN A 176 65.10 12.58 19.70
C ASN A 176 65.62 11.91 21.01
N ALA A 177 65.11 10.68 21.29
CA ALA A 177 65.62 9.89 22.44
C ALA A 177 67.11 9.49 22.26
N ALA A 178 67.48 9.08 21.04
CA ALA A 178 68.88 8.77 20.70
C ALA A 178 69.82 10.01 20.85
N ILE A 179 69.39 11.15 20.28
CA ILE A 179 70.12 12.42 20.37
C ILE A 179 70.24 12.84 21.84
N SER A 180 69.20 12.70 22.66
CA SER A 180 69.23 13.02 24.08
C SER A 180 70.28 12.18 24.84
N THR A 181 70.31 10.88 24.51
CA THR A 181 71.33 9.96 25.12
C THR A 181 72.72 10.32 24.71
N GLU A 182 72.99 10.70 23.47
CA GLU A 182 74.29 11.18 22.97
C GLU A 182 74.70 12.46 23.65
N LEU A 183 73.79 13.44 23.82
CA LEU A 183 74.04 14.71 24.51
C LEU A 183 74.38 14.47 25.95
N ILE A 184 73.75 13.56 26.66
CA ILE A 184 74.13 13.19 28.06
C ILE A 184 75.56 12.66 28.08
N GLY A 185 75.86 11.73 27.13
CA GLY A 185 77.24 11.19 27.01
C GLY A 185 78.33 12.30 26.78
N LYS A 186 78.03 13.22 25.84
CA LYS A 186 78.91 14.36 25.54
C LYS A 186 79.07 15.31 26.77
N SER A 187 77.97 15.55 27.47
CA SER A 187 77.97 16.34 28.70
C SER A 187 78.90 15.73 29.81
N HIS A 188 78.76 14.42 30.00
CA HIS A 188 79.62 13.70 30.93
C HIS A 188 81.11 13.72 30.51
N ALA A 189 81.38 13.58 29.22
CA ALA A 189 82.79 13.70 28.73
C ALA A 189 83.31 15.08 28.89
N LEU A 190 82.53 16.14 28.69
CA LEU A 190 82.92 17.55 28.92
C LEU A 190 83.20 17.83 30.39
N LEU A 191 82.31 17.36 31.27
CA LEU A 191 82.53 17.44 32.75
C LEU A 191 83.81 16.72 33.17
N GLY A 192 84.09 15.54 32.61
CA GLY A 192 85.33 14.82 32.83
C GLY A 192 86.59 15.61 32.38
N SER A 193 86.42 16.27 31.19
CA SER A 193 87.53 17.13 30.67
C SER A 193 87.74 18.40 31.52
N VAL A 194 86.69 19.04 31.96
CA VAL A 194 86.77 20.24 32.83
C VAL A 194 87.35 19.82 34.19
N ASN A 195 87.01 18.70 34.77
CA ASN A 195 87.61 18.22 36.03
C ASN A 195 89.07 17.84 35.88
N ARG A 196 89.61 17.52 34.70
CA ARG A 196 91.03 17.32 34.45
C ARG A 196 91.82 18.65 34.39
N PHE A 197 91.18 19.72 33.96
CA PHE A 197 91.79 21.05 34.15
C PHE A 197 91.61 21.46 35.62
N ARG A 198 92.45 20.95 36.51
CA ARG A 198 92.60 21.51 37.81
C ARG A 198 93.01 22.98 37.58
N LEU A 199 92.05 23.85 37.80
CA LEU A 199 92.42 25.26 38.06
C LEU A 199 93.45 25.21 39.17
N ALA A 200 94.68 25.59 38.86
CA ALA A 200 95.73 25.66 39.84
C ALA A 200 95.23 26.53 41.00
N ASP A 201 95.14 25.90 42.17
CA ASP A 201 94.99 26.62 43.41
C ASP A 201 96.18 27.57 43.56
N SER A 202 96.17 28.64 42.80
CA SER A 202 97.13 29.73 42.93
C SER A 202 96.43 30.98 43.44
N CYS A 203 95.82 30.87 44.60
CA CYS A 203 95.45 32.00 45.44
C CYS A 203 94.99 31.52 46.81
N LYS A 204 95.88 30.85 47.53
CA LYS A 204 95.87 30.79 48.98
C LYS A 204 97.29 30.78 49.46
N ASN A 205 97.85 31.95 49.50
CA ASN A 205 98.89 32.37 50.45
C ASN A 205 99.25 33.79 50.07
N GLU A 206 98.59 34.72 50.68
CA GLU A 206 99.07 35.85 51.38
C GLU A 206 97.98 36.46 52.26
#